data_526c9ae8f604aa1d61209bd7904f5b4d
#
_entry.id   526c9ae8f604aa1d61209bd7904f5b4d
#
_cell.length_a   1.000
_cell.length_b   1.000
_cell.length_c   1.000
_cell.angle_alpha   90.00
_cell.angle_beta   90.00
_cell.angle_gamma   90.00
#
_symmetry.space_group_name_H-M   'P 1'
#
loop_
_entity.id
_entity.type
_entity.pdbx_description
1 polymer ?
#
loop_
_entity_poly.entity_id
_entity_poly.type
_entity_poly.pdbx_seq_one_letter_code
_entity_poly.pdbx_strand_id
1 'polypeptide(L)'
;MPEISVRGLEMPQSPIRKLAPLAAQAKQRGIKVYHLNIGQPDLPTPQCGLDALKHIDRKVLEYSPSQGYLSYRKKLVNYYAKFNINVSPDEIIITSGGSEAVLFAFMSCLNPGDEIIVPEPAYAN
;
A
#
# COMPACT_ATOMS: atom_id res chain seq x y z
N MET A 1 23.08 24.11 7.80
CA MET A 1 21.75 23.44 7.79
C MET A 1 21.96 22.05 7.21
N PRO A 2 21.24 21.03 7.67
CA PRO A 2 21.35 19.71 7.03
C PRO A 2 20.92 19.81 5.57
N GLU A 3 21.67 19.17 4.69
CA GLU A 3 21.36 19.10 3.26
C GLU A 3 20.42 17.91 2.97
N ILE A 4 19.63 18.04 1.90
CA ILE A 4 18.79 16.93 1.42
C ILE A 4 19.71 15.87 0.80
N SER A 5 19.46 14.60 1.11
CA SER A 5 20.23 13.50 0.53
C SER A 5 20.08 13.44 -1.01
N VAL A 6 21.09 12.90 -1.70
CA VAL A 6 21.05 12.69 -3.15
C VAL A 6 19.79 11.92 -3.56
N ARG A 7 19.46 10.86 -2.82
CA ARG A 7 18.23 10.08 -3.05
C ARG A 7 16.96 10.93 -2.95
N GLY A 8 16.91 11.89 -2.02
CA GLY A 8 15.77 12.82 -1.87
C GLY A 8 15.68 13.83 -3.02
N LEU A 9 16.82 14.28 -3.54
CA LEU A 9 16.88 15.19 -4.69
C LEU A 9 16.50 14.51 -6.01
N GLU A 10 16.88 13.24 -6.17
CA GLU A 10 16.67 12.45 -7.39
C GLU A 10 15.33 11.70 -7.40
N MET A 11 14.57 11.72 -6.28
CA MET A 11 13.28 11.02 -6.20
C MET A 11 12.32 11.49 -7.27
N PRO A 12 11.89 10.62 -8.21
CA PRO A 12 10.95 11.01 -9.25
C PRO A 12 9.56 11.32 -8.67
N GLN A 13 8.88 12.28 -9.26
CA GLN A 13 7.47 12.52 -8.91
C GLN A 13 6.60 11.35 -9.33
N SER A 14 5.60 11.02 -8.50
CA SER A 14 4.61 9.99 -8.85
C SER A 14 3.99 10.28 -10.22
N PRO A 15 4.10 9.39 -11.21
CA PRO A 15 3.52 9.58 -12.54
C PRO A 15 2.00 9.71 -12.49
N ILE A 16 1.34 9.13 -11.49
CA ILE A 16 -0.11 9.22 -11.28
C ILE A 16 -0.48 10.59 -10.73
N ARG A 17 0.27 11.09 -9.73
CA ARG A 17 -0.09 12.31 -8.97
C ARG A 17 0.44 13.61 -9.58
N LYS A 18 1.42 13.57 -10.45
CA LYS A 18 1.99 14.77 -11.10
C LYS A 18 0.96 15.61 -11.88
N LEU A 19 -0.16 15.00 -12.29
CA LEU A 19 -1.25 15.69 -12.99
C LEU A 19 -2.26 16.37 -12.05
N ALA A 20 -2.18 16.14 -10.73
CA ALA A 20 -3.15 16.69 -9.77
C ALA A 20 -3.23 18.23 -9.79
N PRO A 21 -2.13 19.00 -9.86
CA PRO A 21 -2.20 20.46 -9.96
C PRO A 21 -2.94 20.96 -11.20
N LEU A 22 -2.73 20.32 -12.35
CA LEU A 22 -3.40 20.67 -13.60
C LEU A 22 -4.90 20.38 -13.53
N ALA A 23 -5.27 19.25 -12.96
CA ALA A 23 -6.68 18.91 -12.72
C ALA A 23 -7.36 19.90 -11.76
N ALA A 24 -6.66 20.35 -10.70
CA ALA A 24 -7.17 21.35 -9.77
C ALA A 24 -7.41 22.69 -10.46
N GLN A 25 -6.46 23.18 -11.27
CA GLN A 25 -6.61 24.41 -12.04
C GLN A 25 -7.77 24.34 -13.05
N ALA A 26 -7.95 23.22 -13.72
CA ALA A 26 -9.07 23.01 -14.64
C ALA A 26 -10.41 23.07 -13.90
N LYS A 27 -10.52 22.42 -12.75
CA LYS A 27 -11.71 22.45 -11.88
C LYS A 27 -12.03 23.86 -11.39
N GLN A 28 -11.03 24.65 -11.00
CA GLN A 28 -11.23 26.06 -10.60
C GLN A 28 -11.82 26.91 -11.72
N ARG A 29 -11.55 26.57 -12.98
CA ARG A 29 -12.13 27.22 -14.18
C ARG A 29 -13.51 26.66 -14.56
N GLY A 30 -14.12 25.81 -13.73
CA GLY A 30 -15.42 25.18 -13.99
C GLY A 30 -15.37 24.01 -14.97
N ILE A 31 -14.19 23.53 -15.35
CA ILE A 31 -14.05 22.41 -16.29
C ILE A 31 -14.25 21.08 -15.53
N LYS A 32 -15.13 20.22 -16.03
CA LYS A 32 -15.31 18.86 -15.52
C LYS A 32 -14.11 17.99 -15.91
N VAL A 33 -13.40 17.48 -14.91
CA VAL A 33 -12.21 16.62 -15.12
C VAL A 33 -12.56 15.17 -14.80
N TYR A 34 -12.28 14.28 -15.74
CA TYR A 34 -12.40 12.82 -15.56
C TYR A 34 -11.01 12.24 -15.26
N HIS A 35 -10.88 11.60 -14.09
CA HIS A 35 -9.61 11.05 -13.62
C HIS A 35 -9.42 9.61 -14.09
N LEU A 36 -8.91 9.42 -15.31
CA LEU A 36 -8.61 8.10 -15.86
C LEU A 36 -7.22 7.56 -15.45
N ASN A 37 -6.43 8.39 -14.78
CA ASN A 37 -5.08 8.06 -14.29
C ASN A 37 -5.08 7.51 -12.86
N ILE A 38 -6.23 7.40 -12.21
CA ILE A 38 -6.38 6.90 -10.84
C ILE A 38 -7.29 5.68 -10.86
N GLY A 39 -6.79 4.55 -10.38
CA GLY A 39 -7.58 3.32 -10.20
C GLY A 39 -8.48 3.40 -8.97
N GLN A 40 -9.36 4.40 -8.90
CA GLN A 40 -10.31 4.54 -7.81
C GLN A 40 -11.44 3.52 -7.97
N PRO A 41 -11.69 2.63 -6.99
CA PRO A 41 -12.85 1.74 -7.04
C PRO A 41 -14.16 2.55 -7.09
N ASP A 42 -15.08 2.12 -7.93
CA ASP A 42 -16.44 2.67 -8.05
C ASP A 42 -17.50 1.79 -7.36
N LEU A 43 -17.11 0.57 -6.97
CA LEU A 43 -17.96 -0.31 -6.19
C LEU A 43 -17.96 0.09 -4.71
N PRO A 44 -19.11 -0.03 -4.02
CA PRO A 44 -19.20 0.21 -2.59
C PRO A 44 -18.26 -0.72 -1.81
N THR A 45 -17.61 -0.17 -0.79
CA THR A 45 -16.86 -0.99 0.18
C THR A 45 -17.79 -1.99 0.87
N PRO A 46 -17.40 -3.26 1.05
CA PRO A 46 -18.23 -4.25 1.72
C PRO A 46 -18.74 -3.76 3.07
N GLN A 47 -20.06 -3.82 3.27
CA GLN A 47 -20.71 -3.28 4.48
C GLN A 47 -20.18 -3.95 5.76
N CYS A 48 -19.86 -5.24 5.72
CA CYS A 48 -19.28 -5.95 6.87
C CYS A 48 -17.95 -5.34 7.35
N GLY A 49 -17.13 -4.81 6.44
CA GLY A 49 -15.89 -4.10 6.80
C GLY A 49 -16.17 -2.77 7.48
N LEU A 50 -17.13 -1.99 6.93
CA LEU A 50 -17.53 -0.72 7.50
C LEU A 50 -18.18 -0.89 8.89
N ASP A 51 -18.99 -1.92 9.06
CA ASP A 51 -19.65 -2.21 10.33
C ASP A 51 -18.65 -2.69 11.39
N ALA A 52 -17.65 -3.47 11.00
CA ALA A 52 -16.57 -3.86 11.91
C ALA A 52 -15.81 -2.64 12.48
N LEU A 53 -15.60 -1.59 11.68
CA LEU A 53 -14.97 -0.35 12.14
C LEU A 53 -15.85 0.44 13.11
N LYS A 54 -17.17 0.41 12.93
CA LYS A 54 -18.12 1.11 13.82
C LYS A 54 -18.26 0.43 15.19
N HIS A 55 -17.99 -0.87 15.28
CA HIS A 55 -18.16 -1.67 16.48
C HIS A 55 -16.82 -1.98 17.17
N ILE A 56 -15.86 -1.07 17.09
CA ILE A 56 -14.61 -1.18 17.85
C ILE A 56 -14.88 -0.80 19.31
N ASP A 57 -15.08 -1.78 20.16
CA ASP A 57 -15.24 -1.62 21.62
C ASP A 57 -13.89 -1.76 22.33
N ARG A 58 -12.95 -0.86 22.02
CA ARG A 58 -11.65 -0.79 22.69
C ARG A 58 -11.48 0.56 23.35
N LYS A 59 -11.26 0.55 24.67
CA LYS A 59 -10.96 1.77 25.44
C LYS A 59 -9.52 2.26 25.26
N VAL A 60 -8.61 1.36 24.91
CA VAL A 60 -7.18 1.64 24.71
C VAL A 60 -6.75 1.04 23.38
N LEU A 61 -6.05 1.80 22.57
CA LEU A 61 -5.38 1.32 21.36
C LEU A 61 -3.93 0.99 21.72
N GLU A 62 -3.68 -0.27 21.98
CA GLU A 62 -2.36 -0.78 22.31
C GLU A 62 -1.51 -0.96 21.05
N TYR A 63 -0.19 -1.01 21.22
CA TYR A 63 0.72 -1.41 20.16
C TYR A 63 0.40 -2.84 19.70
N SER A 64 0.38 -3.06 18.40
CA SER A 64 0.32 -4.42 17.86
C SER A 64 1.69 -5.11 17.98
N PRO A 65 1.74 -6.45 18.00
CA PRO A 65 2.99 -7.17 17.78
C PRO A 65 3.64 -6.75 16.46
N SER A 66 4.97 -6.72 16.39
CA SER A 66 5.71 -6.25 15.21
C SER A 66 5.34 -6.99 13.93
N GLN A 67 5.00 -8.26 14.02
CA GLN A 67 4.55 -9.09 12.90
C GLN A 67 3.05 -8.94 12.58
N GLY A 68 2.31 -8.19 13.37
CA GLY A 68 0.85 -8.12 13.34
C GLY A 68 0.17 -9.19 14.22
N TYR A 69 -1.12 -9.01 14.47
CA TYR A 69 -1.89 -9.91 15.34
C TYR A 69 -1.92 -11.34 14.80
N LEU A 70 -1.60 -12.32 15.67
CA LEU A 70 -1.61 -13.74 15.32
C LEU A 70 -2.98 -14.20 14.79
N SER A 71 -4.07 -13.70 15.36
CA SER A 71 -5.44 -14.01 14.90
C SER A 71 -5.68 -13.60 13.46
N TYR A 72 -5.12 -12.46 13.04
CA TYR A 72 -5.21 -11.99 11.66
C TYR A 72 -4.31 -12.79 10.72
N ARG A 73 -3.06 -13.06 11.12
CA ARG A 73 -2.13 -13.89 10.35
C ARG A 73 -2.69 -15.30 10.09
N LYS A 74 -3.32 -15.93 11.08
CA LYS A 74 -4.03 -17.22 10.92
C LYS A 74 -5.18 -17.16 9.90
N LYS A 75 -5.94 -16.06 9.85
CA LYS A 75 -6.97 -15.86 8.82
C LYS A 75 -6.38 -15.73 7.43
N LEU A 76 -5.23 -15.05 7.30
CA LEU A 76 -4.52 -14.93 6.02
C LEU A 76 -3.98 -16.29 5.53
N VAL A 77 -3.49 -17.15 6.40
CA VAL A 77 -3.13 -18.55 6.04
C VAL A 77 -4.30 -19.24 5.35
N ASN A 78 -5.49 -19.17 5.95
CA ASN A 78 -6.70 -19.77 5.38
C ASN A 78 -7.12 -19.11 4.05
N TYR A 79 -6.86 -17.81 3.90
CA TYR A 79 -7.12 -17.09 2.65
C TYR A 79 -6.17 -17.54 1.54
N TYR A 80 -4.87 -17.58 1.80
CA TYR A 80 -3.85 -17.98 0.83
C TYR A 80 -3.93 -19.44 0.43
N ALA A 81 -4.34 -20.33 1.33
CA ALA A 81 -4.56 -21.75 1.04
C ALA A 81 -5.60 -21.96 -0.08
N LYS A 82 -6.58 -21.06 -0.25
CA LYS A 82 -7.54 -21.11 -1.36
C LYS A 82 -6.90 -20.93 -2.73
N PHE A 83 -5.70 -20.37 -2.78
CA PHE A 83 -4.92 -20.14 -3.99
C PHE A 83 -3.72 -21.09 -4.10
N ASN A 84 -3.72 -22.19 -3.33
CA ASN A 84 -2.64 -23.17 -3.24
C ASN A 84 -1.30 -22.55 -2.73
N ILE A 85 -1.37 -21.46 -1.99
CA ILE A 85 -0.23 -20.85 -1.30
C ILE A 85 -0.27 -21.31 0.15
N ASN A 86 0.62 -22.25 0.48
CA ASN A 86 0.70 -22.84 1.81
C ASN A 86 1.82 -22.17 2.61
N VAL A 87 1.44 -21.37 3.57
CA VAL A 87 2.33 -20.64 4.49
C VAL A 87 1.86 -20.84 5.93
N SER A 88 2.78 -20.75 6.87
CA SER A 88 2.48 -20.73 8.31
C SER A 88 2.23 -19.28 8.77
N PRO A 89 1.60 -19.06 9.93
CA PRO A 89 1.45 -17.71 10.47
C PRO A 89 2.78 -17.00 10.70
N ASP A 90 3.88 -17.73 10.94
CA ASP A 90 5.18 -17.13 11.23
C ASP A 90 5.94 -16.69 9.95
N GLU A 91 5.44 -17.07 8.79
CA GLU A 91 5.91 -16.61 7.48
C GLU A 91 5.14 -15.39 6.96
N ILE A 92 4.26 -14.79 7.79
CA ILE A 92 3.45 -13.63 7.42
C ILE A 92 3.79 -12.44 8.33
N ILE A 93 4.11 -11.30 7.71
CA ILE A 93 4.25 -10.00 8.37
C ILE A 93 3.18 -9.07 7.83
N ILE A 94 2.47 -8.39 8.73
CA ILE A 94 1.45 -7.40 8.39
C ILE A 94 2.10 -6.03 8.26
N THR A 95 1.83 -5.35 7.16
CA THR A 95 2.35 -4.01 6.86
C THR A 95 1.21 -3.00 6.68
N SER A 96 1.54 -1.71 6.71
CA SER A 96 0.60 -0.61 6.42
C SER A 96 0.36 -0.46 4.91
N GLY A 97 0.01 -1.56 4.24
CA GLY A 97 -0.27 -1.61 2.82
C GLY A 97 0.86 -2.18 1.99
N GLY A 98 0.60 -2.36 0.67
CA GLY A 98 1.50 -3.04 -0.25
C GLY A 98 2.83 -2.32 -0.48
N SER A 99 2.86 -0.99 -0.44
CA SER A 99 4.10 -0.23 -0.64
C SER A 99 5.13 -0.49 0.47
N GLU A 100 4.69 -0.58 1.72
CA GLU A 100 5.58 -0.95 2.82
C GLU A 100 6.05 -2.41 2.70
N ALA A 101 5.17 -3.32 2.27
CA ALA A 101 5.53 -4.71 2.01
C ALA A 101 6.63 -4.84 0.95
N VAL A 102 6.49 -4.12 -0.18
CA VAL A 102 7.51 -4.09 -1.24
C VAL A 102 8.82 -3.51 -0.73
N LEU A 103 8.76 -2.40 0.02
CA LEU A 103 9.95 -1.78 0.61
C LEU A 103 10.67 -2.75 1.54
N PHE A 104 9.96 -3.43 2.43
CA PHE A 104 10.55 -4.40 3.35
C PHE A 104 11.16 -5.59 2.62
N ALA A 105 10.47 -6.11 1.58
CA ALA A 105 10.99 -7.19 0.76
C ALA A 105 12.31 -6.79 0.09
N PHE A 106 12.37 -5.61 -0.52
CA PHE A 106 13.59 -5.14 -1.18
C PHE A 106 14.73 -4.89 -0.20
N MET A 107 14.44 -4.23 0.92
CA MET A 107 15.45 -3.96 1.95
C MET A 107 16.00 -5.24 2.59
N SER A 108 15.18 -6.30 2.68
CA SER A 108 15.59 -7.56 3.29
C SER A 108 16.31 -8.50 2.33
N CYS A 109 16.05 -8.39 1.02
CA CYS A 109 16.52 -9.36 0.03
C CYS A 109 17.60 -8.81 -0.91
N LEU A 110 17.77 -7.46 -1.00
CA LEU A 110 18.64 -6.84 -1.99
C LEU A 110 19.73 -5.99 -1.33
N ASN A 111 20.96 -6.17 -1.80
CA ASN A 111 22.10 -5.32 -1.50
C ASN A 111 22.31 -4.26 -2.59
N PRO A 112 23.09 -3.21 -2.36
CA PRO A 112 23.49 -2.29 -3.42
C PRO A 112 24.18 -3.03 -4.58
N GLY A 113 23.62 -2.90 -5.78
CA GLY A 113 24.10 -3.58 -6.98
C GLY A 113 23.36 -4.87 -7.35
N ASP A 114 22.48 -5.39 -6.49
CA ASP A 114 21.59 -6.50 -6.84
C ASP A 114 20.48 -6.05 -7.80
N GLU A 115 20.02 -6.97 -8.64
CA GLU A 115 19.02 -6.73 -9.68
C GLU A 115 17.74 -7.52 -9.41
N ILE A 116 16.60 -6.96 -9.82
CA ILE A 116 15.30 -7.64 -9.81
C ILE A 116 14.63 -7.54 -11.17
N ILE A 117 13.81 -8.53 -11.50
CA ILE A 117 13.00 -8.52 -12.72
C ILE A 117 11.62 -7.95 -12.36
N VAL A 118 11.25 -6.85 -13.01
CA VAL A 118 9.93 -6.22 -12.88
C VAL A 118 9.19 -6.37 -14.21
N PRO A 119 8.12 -7.19 -14.27
CA PRO A 119 7.33 -7.28 -15.51
C PRO A 119 6.54 -5.99 -15.76
N GLU A 120 6.53 -5.53 -17.02
CA GLU A 120 5.76 -4.37 -17.45
C GLU A 120 4.54 -4.80 -18.31
N PRO A 121 3.43 -4.06 -18.24
CA PRO A 121 3.18 -2.84 -17.43
C PRO A 121 3.04 -3.14 -15.95
N ALA A 122 3.70 -2.32 -15.10
CA ALA A 122 3.70 -2.45 -13.65
C ALA A 122 2.98 -1.28 -12.98
N TYR A 123 2.53 -1.48 -11.75
CA TYR A 123 2.04 -0.40 -10.91
C TYR A 123 3.21 0.53 -10.53
N ALA A 124 2.98 1.84 -10.60
CA ALA A 124 4.03 2.86 -10.51
C ALA A 124 4.53 3.18 -9.07
N ASN A 125 4.47 2.22 -8.16
CA ASN A 125 5.02 2.38 -6.80
C ASN A 125 6.32 1.60 -6.67
#